data_e004c3a3c15527cb7d667309d7a404fb
#
_entry.id   e004c3a3c15527cb7d667309d7a404fb
#
_cell.length_a   1.000
_cell.length_b   1.000
_cell.length_c   1.000
_cell.angle_alpha   90.00
_cell.angle_beta   90.00
_cell.angle_gamma   90.00
#
_symmetry.space_group_name_H-M   'P 1'
#
loop_
_entity.id
_entity.type
_entity.pdbx_description
1 polymer ?
#
loop_
_entity_poly.entity_id
_entity_poly.type
_entity_poly.pdbx_seq_one_letter_code
_entity_poly.pdbx_strand_id
1 'polypeptide(L)'
;MRVTDKYIYFWGDWPSNFQPVKFTIKFDGKTHTFHNSEQFFMFAKAMTFKDEKIAEQILREGIDPKKAKKLGRKVSNYDDKVWDKLRYKIMLKGNMCKYTQNEELKKKLLDPNFDGKHFCEASPKDRVWGCGLHENDPLIDDESNWLGQNLLGKVLDEVRERIKNT
;
A
#
# COMPACT_ATOMS: atom_id res chain seq x y z
N MET A 1 -13.69 8.95 2.18
CA MET A 1 -12.51 9.77 2.54
C MET A 1 -12.95 10.95 3.40
N ARG A 2 -12.27 11.18 4.49
CA ARG A 2 -12.52 12.36 5.35
C ARG A 2 -11.23 13.16 5.49
N VAL A 3 -11.27 14.45 5.19
CA VAL A 3 -10.10 15.33 5.22
C VAL A 3 -10.27 16.35 6.34
N THR A 4 -9.26 16.44 7.20
CA THR A 4 -9.19 17.44 8.29
C THR A 4 -8.07 18.42 7.99
N ASP A 5 -7.77 19.33 8.91
CA ASP A 5 -6.62 20.22 8.78
C ASP A 5 -5.29 19.46 8.80
N LYS A 6 -5.23 18.31 9.46
CA LYS A 6 -4.00 17.55 9.69
C LYS A 6 -3.93 16.24 8.93
N TYR A 7 -5.08 15.58 8.67
CA TYR A 7 -5.09 14.22 8.13
C TYR A 7 -5.99 14.06 6.91
N ILE A 8 -5.61 13.09 6.07
CA ILE A 8 -6.38 12.59 4.94
C ILE A 8 -6.72 11.13 5.26
N TYR A 9 -7.91 10.88 5.79
CA TYR A 9 -8.35 9.54 6.16
C TYR A 9 -8.97 8.83 4.96
N PHE A 10 -8.54 7.60 4.73
CA PHE A 10 -9.09 6.76 3.67
C PHE A 10 -9.20 5.31 4.13
N TRP A 11 -10.16 4.61 3.56
CA TRP A 11 -10.30 3.15 3.68
C TRP A 11 -11.15 2.70 2.49
N GLY A 12 -10.54 1.93 1.57
CA GLY A 12 -11.22 1.50 0.34
C GLY A 12 -11.38 2.57 -0.74
N ASP A 13 -10.69 3.70 -0.64
CA ASP A 13 -10.69 4.78 -1.62
C ASP A 13 -9.42 4.72 -2.50
N TRP A 14 -9.21 5.71 -3.37
CA TRP A 14 -8.10 5.70 -4.36
C TRP A 14 -6.71 5.44 -3.75
N PRO A 15 -6.38 5.83 -2.51
CA PRO A 15 -5.06 5.49 -1.96
C PRO A 15 -4.94 4.03 -1.52
N SER A 16 -6.04 3.30 -1.41
CA SER A 16 -6.05 1.91 -0.94
C SER A 16 -5.26 0.99 -1.86
N ASN A 17 -4.59 0.00 -1.27
CA ASN A 17 -3.91 -1.06 -2.00
C ASN A 17 -4.87 -1.97 -2.76
N PHE A 18 -6.16 -1.95 -2.42
CA PHE A 18 -7.19 -2.80 -3.04
C PHE A 18 -7.82 -2.16 -4.29
N GLN A 19 -7.55 -0.89 -4.54
CA GLN A 19 -8.13 -0.20 -5.70
C GLN A 19 -7.57 -0.73 -7.02
N PRO A 20 -8.42 -0.92 -8.04
CA PRO A 20 -7.96 -1.28 -9.37
C PRO A 20 -7.01 -0.22 -9.93
N VAL A 21 -5.90 -0.67 -10.48
CA VAL A 21 -4.90 0.18 -11.10
C VAL A 21 -4.08 -0.69 -12.04
N LYS A 22 -3.29 -0.09 -12.92
CA LYS A 22 -2.34 -0.83 -13.74
C LYS A 22 -0.97 -0.16 -13.62
N PHE A 23 0.03 -0.94 -13.26
CA PHE A 23 1.42 -0.48 -13.26
C PHE A 23 2.34 -1.67 -13.50
N THR A 24 3.57 -1.38 -13.92
CA THR A 24 4.57 -2.41 -14.19
C THR A 24 5.78 -2.22 -13.30
N ILE A 25 6.38 -3.34 -12.91
CA ILE A 25 7.64 -3.35 -12.17
C ILE A 25 8.53 -4.43 -12.75
N LYS A 26 9.81 -4.09 -12.93
CA LYS A 26 10.83 -5.04 -13.33
C LYS A 26 11.33 -5.80 -12.10
N PHE A 27 11.28 -7.13 -12.19
CA PHE A 27 11.72 -8.02 -11.12
C PHE A 27 12.57 -9.13 -11.74
N ASP A 28 13.81 -9.31 -11.28
CA ASP A 28 14.76 -10.30 -11.83
C ASP A 28 14.88 -10.25 -13.37
N GLY A 29 14.96 -9.05 -13.92
CA GLY A 29 15.09 -8.86 -15.35
C GLY A 29 13.81 -9.01 -16.17
N LYS A 30 12.69 -9.38 -15.54
CA LYS A 30 11.40 -9.53 -16.18
C LYS A 30 10.45 -8.40 -15.73
N THR A 31 9.69 -7.86 -16.68
CA THR A 31 8.67 -6.86 -16.40
C THR A 31 7.33 -7.56 -16.13
N HIS A 32 6.76 -7.29 -14.96
CA HIS A 32 5.46 -7.81 -14.57
C HIS A 32 4.44 -6.68 -14.49
N THR A 33 3.20 -6.98 -14.87
CA THR A 33 2.08 -6.05 -14.79
C THR A 33 1.20 -6.41 -13.60
N PHE A 34 0.88 -5.40 -12.78
CA PHE A 34 0.02 -5.56 -11.62
C PHE A 34 -1.26 -4.75 -11.77
N HIS A 35 -2.36 -5.27 -11.23
CA HIS A 35 -3.70 -4.70 -11.38
C HIS A 35 -4.27 -4.15 -10.07
N ASN A 36 -3.53 -4.28 -8.99
CA ASN A 36 -3.75 -3.60 -7.71
C ASN A 36 -2.46 -3.69 -6.88
N SER A 37 -2.32 -2.81 -5.91
CA SER A 37 -1.09 -2.76 -5.10
C SER A 37 -0.92 -4.00 -4.21
N GLU A 38 -2.02 -4.58 -3.74
CA GLU A 38 -1.96 -5.80 -2.93
C GLU A 38 -1.39 -6.98 -3.73
N GLN A 39 -1.76 -7.09 -5.00
CA GLN A 39 -1.20 -8.10 -5.89
C GLN A 39 0.33 -7.99 -5.95
N PHE A 40 0.83 -6.78 -6.19
CA PHE A 40 2.28 -6.56 -6.22
C PHE A 40 2.93 -6.92 -4.89
N PHE A 41 2.34 -6.45 -3.78
CA PHE A 41 2.93 -6.63 -2.46
C PHE A 41 3.03 -8.11 -2.09
N MET A 42 1.98 -8.88 -2.35
CA MET A 42 1.98 -10.32 -2.08
C MET A 42 2.88 -11.09 -3.04
N PHE A 43 2.97 -10.67 -4.30
CA PHE A 43 3.94 -11.20 -5.25
C PHE A 43 5.37 -11.01 -4.74
N ALA A 44 5.71 -9.79 -4.31
CA ALA A 44 7.03 -9.48 -3.76
C ALA A 44 7.34 -10.32 -2.51
N LYS A 45 6.35 -10.55 -1.66
CA LYS A 45 6.48 -11.43 -0.49
C LYS A 45 6.83 -12.86 -0.92
N ALA A 46 6.08 -13.41 -1.87
CA ALA A 46 6.33 -14.76 -2.38
C ALA A 46 7.73 -14.89 -2.98
N MET A 47 8.16 -13.90 -3.74
CA MET A 47 9.50 -13.89 -4.35
C MET A 47 10.60 -13.73 -3.30
N THR A 48 10.37 -12.93 -2.27
CA THR A 48 11.33 -12.77 -1.16
C THR A 48 11.65 -14.11 -0.50
N PHE A 49 10.65 -14.94 -0.31
CA PHE A 49 10.79 -16.26 0.33
C PHE A 49 10.90 -17.41 -0.68
N LYS A 50 11.11 -17.10 -1.95
CA LYS A 50 11.33 -18.07 -3.03
C LYS A 50 10.20 -19.07 -3.22
N ASP A 51 8.98 -18.65 -2.96
CA ASP A 51 7.78 -19.44 -3.23
C ASP A 51 7.23 -19.10 -4.63
N GLU A 52 7.85 -19.68 -5.64
CA GLU A 52 7.50 -19.42 -7.04
C GLU A 52 6.08 -19.88 -7.39
N LYS A 53 5.60 -20.95 -6.77
CA LYS A 53 4.26 -21.47 -6.99
C LYS A 53 3.19 -20.46 -6.56
N ILE A 54 3.33 -19.90 -5.37
CA ILE A 54 2.41 -18.87 -4.88
C ILE A 54 2.56 -17.59 -5.70
N ALA A 55 3.80 -17.20 -6.04
CA ALA A 55 4.05 -16.02 -6.87
C ALA A 55 3.31 -16.12 -8.22
N GLU A 56 3.37 -17.28 -8.87
CA GLU A 56 2.67 -17.53 -10.14
C GLU A 56 1.15 -17.41 -10.01
N GLN A 57 0.58 -17.94 -8.94
CA GLN A 57 -0.85 -17.82 -8.70
C GLN A 57 -1.27 -16.35 -8.48
N ILE A 58 -0.44 -15.57 -7.80
CA ILE A 58 -0.71 -14.16 -7.55
C ILE A 58 -0.63 -13.32 -8.84
N LEU A 59 0.23 -13.69 -9.80
CA LEU A 59 0.40 -12.96 -11.06
C LEU A 59 -0.80 -13.08 -12.01
N ARG A 60 -1.80 -13.87 -11.68
CA ARG A 60 -2.97 -14.03 -12.55
C ARG A 60 -3.62 -12.67 -12.82
N GLU A 61 -3.85 -12.37 -14.09
CA GLU A 61 -4.55 -11.15 -14.51
C GLU A 61 -5.94 -11.09 -13.88
N GLY A 62 -6.32 -9.91 -13.39
CA GLY A 62 -7.63 -9.70 -12.78
C GLY A 62 -7.82 -10.34 -11.42
N ILE A 63 -6.73 -10.75 -10.75
CA ILE A 63 -6.84 -11.34 -9.41
C ILE A 63 -7.50 -10.36 -8.44
N ASP A 64 -8.46 -10.87 -7.68
CA ASP A 64 -9.09 -10.12 -6.58
C ASP A 64 -8.03 -9.84 -5.49
N PRO A 65 -7.90 -8.59 -5.01
CA PRO A 65 -6.91 -8.27 -3.97
C PRO A 65 -7.11 -9.06 -2.67
N LYS A 66 -8.33 -9.44 -2.35
CA LYS A 66 -8.60 -10.32 -1.19
C LYS A 66 -8.01 -11.70 -1.41
N LYS A 67 -8.09 -12.21 -2.63
CA LYS A 67 -7.49 -13.51 -2.99
C LYS A 67 -5.97 -13.44 -2.97
N ALA A 68 -5.40 -12.35 -3.48
CA ALA A 68 -3.95 -12.13 -3.41
C ALA A 68 -3.47 -12.12 -1.96
N LYS A 69 -4.17 -11.43 -1.08
CA LYS A 69 -3.88 -11.39 0.36
C LYS A 69 -3.93 -12.78 1.00
N LYS A 70 -4.95 -13.58 0.64
CA LYS A 70 -5.09 -14.97 1.11
C LYS A 70 -3.91 -15.83 0.67
N LEU A 71 -3.50 -15.72 -0.59
CA LEU A 71 -2.34 -16.44 -1.12
C LEU A 71 -1.06 -16.01 -0.42
N GLY A 72 -0.92 -14.73 -0.12
CA GLY A 72 0.22 -14.19 0.62
C GLY A 72 0.40 -14.81 2.01
N ARG A 73 -0.68 -15.22 2.65
CA ARG A 73 -0.65 -15.94 3.94
C ARG A 73 -0.17 -17.38 3.82
N LYS A 74 -0.16 -17.92 2.61
CA LYS A 74 0.26 -19.31 2.33
C LYS A 74 1.70 -19.39 1.83
N VAL A 75 2.41 -18.28 1.76
CA VAL A 75 3.81 -18.25 1.32
C VAL A 75 4.64 -19.13 2.26
N SER A 76 5.35 -20.10 1.66
CA SER A 76 6.26 -21.00 2.41
C SER A 76 7.56 -20.28 2.78
N ASN A 77 8.25 -20.84 3.76
CA ASN A 77 9.54 -20.32 4.24
C ASN A 77 9.47 -18.90 4.81
N TYR A 78 8.28 -18.46 5.20
CA TYR A 78 8.07 -17.13 5.74
C TYR A 78 8.84 -16.91 7.03
N ASP A 79 9.49 -15.74 7.15
CA ASP A 79 10.22 -15.30 8.33
C ASP A 79 9.82 -13.86 8.66
N ASP A 80 9.16 -13.67 9.79
CA ASP A 80 8.70 -12.34 10.25
C ASP A 80 9.83 -11.31 10.31
N LYS A 81 10.99 -11.70 10.79
CA LYS A 81 12.12 -10.79 10.97
C LYS A 81 12.64 -10.27 9.64
N VAL A 82 12.68 -11.13 8.63
CA VAL A 82 13.08 -10.75 7.27
C VAL A 82 12.04 -9.83 6.66
N TRP A 83 10.76 -10.22 6.75
CA TRP A 83 9.66 -9.47 6.14
C TRP A 83 9.49 -8.08 6.77
N ASP A 84 9.59 -7.99 8.10
CA ASP A 84 9.47 -6.72 8.82
C ASP A 84 10.52 -5.70 8.40
N LYS A 85 11.71 -6.16 8.00
CA LYS A 85 12.77 -5.28 7.50
C LYS A 85 12.56 -4.81 6.06
N LEU A 86 11.85 -5.59 5.25
CA LEU A 86 11.71 -5.35 3.81
C LEU A 86 10.38 -4.71 3.43
N ARG A 87 9.33 -4.97 4.20
CA ARG A 87 7.95 -4.62 3.82
C ARG A 87 7.75 -3.14 3.50
N TYR A 88 8.33 -2.25 4.27
CA TYR A 88 8.17 -0.80 4.01
C TYR A 88 8.80 -0.40 2.67
N LYS A 89 10.02 -0.82 2.41
CA LYS A 89 10.72 -0.54 1.14
C LYS A 89 9.98 -1.10 -0.06
N ILE A 90 9.44 -2.29 0.08
CA ILE A 90 8.68 -2.94 -0.99
C ILE A 90 7.40 -2.17 -1.27
N MET A 91 6.66 -1.81 -0.22
CA MET A 91 5.43 -1.02 -0.36
C MET A 91 5.72 0.34 -0.97
N LEU A 92 6.81 0.98 -0.56
CA LEU A 92 7.26 2.26 -1.13
C LEU A 92 7.54 2.14 -2.62
N LYS A 93 8.27 1.10 -3.04
CA LYS A 93 8.58 0.87 -4.45
C LYS A 93 7.31 0.67 -5.28
N GLY A 94 6.39 -0.14 -4.80
CA GLY A 94 5.12 -0.38 -5.49
C GLY A 94 4.31 0.90 -5.66
N ASN A 95 4.21 1.69 -4.61
CA ASN A 95 3.47 2.95 -4.67
C ASN A 95 4.17 4.00 -5.54
N MET A 96 5.50 4.06 -5.54
CA MET A 96 6.23 4.91 -6.48
C MET A 96 5.86 4.57 -7.92
N CYS A 97 5.85 3.29 -8.27
CA CYS A 97 5.46 2.85 -9.62
C CYS A 97 3.98 3.14 -9.91
N LYS A 98 3.10 2.88 -8.95
CA LYS A 98 1.66 3.15 -9.09
C LYS A 98 1.39 4.61 -9.43
N TYR A 99 1.97 5.53 -8.67
CA TYR A 99 1.68 6.96 -8.83
C TYR A 99 2.46 7.61 -9.96
N THR A 100 3.67 7.17 -10.26
CA THR A 100 4.43 7.72 -11.40
C THR A 100 3.94 7.22 -12.74
N GLN A 101 3.28 6.06 -12.79
CA GLN A 101 2.76 5.48 -14.02
C GLN A 101 1.27 5.80 -14.27
N ASN A 102 0.59 6.48 -13.36
CA ASN A 102 -0.83 6.80 -13.46
C ASN A 102 -1.06 8.28 -13.19
N GLU A 103 -1.17 9.07 -14.26
CA GLU A 103 -1.23 10.53 -14.19
C GLU A 103 -2.39 11.05 -13.34
N GLU A 104 -3.58 10.42 -13.45
CA GLU A 104 -4.74 10.82 -12.66
C GLU A 104 -4.54 10.59 -11.16
N LEU A 105 -3.92 9.46 -10.78
CA LEU A 105 -3.60 9.18 -9.38
C LEU A 105 -2.50 10.10 -8.87
N LYS A 106 -1.51 10.40 -9.71
CA LYS A 106 -0.45 11.35 -9.36
C LYS A 106 -1.03 12.73 -9.05
N LYS A 107 -1.96 13.22 -9.86
CA LYS A 107 -2.64 14.49 -9.62
C LYS A 107 -3.40 14.50 -8.29
N LYS A 108 -4.09 13.42 -7.97
CA LYS A 108 -4.79 13.29 -6.70
C LYS A 108 -3.83 13.33 -5.52
N LEU A 109 -2.72 12.60 -5.62
CA LEU A 109 -1.71 12.57 -4.57
C LEU A 109 -1.08 13.94 -4.33
N LEU A 110 -0.87 14.71 -5.40
CA LEU A 110 -0.22 16.03 -5.37
C LEU A 110 -1.22 17.19 -5.24
N ASP A 111 -2.48 16.93 -4.97
CA ASP A 111 -3.50 17.96 -4.80
C ASP A 111 -3.04 18.99 -3.74
N PRO A 112 -2.95 20.29 -4.09
CA PRO A 112 -2.53 21.33 -3.14
C PRO A 112 -3.39 21.40 -1.89
N ASN A 113 -4.66 20.97 -1.94
CA ASN A 113 -5.53 20.91 -0.77
C ASN A 113 -5.04 19.91 0.27
N PHE A 114 -4.15 19.00 -0.11
CA PHE A 114 -3.56 18.00 0.79
C PHE A 114 -2.20 18.42 1.35
N ASP A 115 -1.68 19.58 0.94
CA ASP A 115 -0.36 20.06 1.40
C ASP A 115 -0.35 20.22 2.92
N GLY A 116 0.71 19.71 3.54
CA GLY A 116 0.87 19.76 5.00
C GLY A 116 0.04 18.74 5.77
N LYS A 117 -0.76 17.93 5.09
CA LYS A 117 -1.61 16.89 5.71
C LYS A 117 -0.98 15.52 5.55
N HIS A 118 -1.29 14.61 6.46
CA HIS A 118 -0.75 13.26 6.47
C HIS A 118 -1.81 12.24 6.08
N PHE A 119 -1.42 11.29 5.23
CA PHE A 119 -2.30 10.17 4.89
C PHE A 119 -2.43 9.21 6.07
N CYS A 120 -3.64 8.73 6.27
CA CYS A 120 -3.94 7.74 7.31
C CYS A 120 -4.91 6.70 6.76
N GLU A 121 -4.50 5.44 6.72
CA GLU A 121 -5.42 4.36 6.39
C GLU A 121 -6.28 4.08 7.62
N ALA A 122 -7.52 4.52 7.57
CA ALA A 122 -8.48 4.42 8.67
C ALA A 122 -9.17 3.05 8.67
N SER A 123 -8.36 2.00 8.73
CA SER A 123 -8.82 0.63 8.83
C SER A 123 -8.93 0.21 10.28
N PRO A 124 -10.11 -0.16 10.76
CA PRO A 124 -10.26 -0.64 12.13
C PRO A 124 -9.66 -2.03 12.36
N LYS A 125 -9.31 -2.72 11.28
CA LYS A 125 -8.82 -4.11 11.34
C LYS A 125 -7.32 -4.25 11.12
N ASP A 126 -6.69 -3.32 10.42
CA ASP A 126 -5.27 -3.40 10.07
C ASP A 126 -4.45 -2.51 10.99
N ARG A 127 -3.64 -3.15 11.84
CA ARG A 127 -2.80 -2.43 12.81
C ARG A 127 -1.35 -2.27 12.34
N VAL A 128 -1.03 -2.75 11.16
CA VAL A 128 0.29 -2.56 10.54
C VAL A 128 0.23 -1.43 9.52
N TRP A 129 -0.57 -1.61 8.47
CA TRP A 129 -0.67 -0.63 7.38
C TRP A 129 -1.66 0.48 7.69
N GLY A 130 -2.68 0.20 8.51
CA GLY A 130 -3.66 1.16 8.96
C GLY A 130 -3.41 1.64 10.39
N CYS A 131 -4.21 2.60 10.83
CA CYS A 131 -4.13 3.14 12.18
C CYS A 131 -4.97 2.36 13.21
N GLY A 132 -5.78 1.40 12.77
CA GLY A 132 -6.60 0.57 13.65
C GLY A 132 -7.91 1.20 14.12
N LEU A 133 -8.29 2.36 13.57
CA LEU A 133 -9.51 3.06 13.90
C LEU A 133 -10.25 3.46 12.60
N HIS A 134 -11.58 3.47 12.66
CA HIS A 134 -12.41 3.96 11.55
C HIS A 134 -12.36 5.49 11.49
N GLU A 135 -12.50 6.08 10.30
CA GLU A 135 -12.43 7.53 10.10
C GLU A 135 -13.47 8.32 10.92
N ASN A 136 -14.57 7.71 11.29
CA ASN A 136 -15.62 8.32 12.09
C ASN A 136 -15.47 8.09 13.61
N ASP A 137 -14.41 7.36 14.01
CA ASP A 137 -14.12 7.17 15.42
C ASP A 137 -13.64 8.51 16.01
N PRO A 138 -14.28 9.02 17.07
CA PRO A 138 -13.88 10.32 17.65
C PRO A 138 -12.45 10.35 18.18
N LEU A 139 -11.83 9.21 18.41
CA LEU A 139 -10.46 9.13 18.91
C LEU A 139 -9.40 9.25 17.82
N ILE A 140 -9.79 9.15 16.53
CA ILE A 140 -8.82 9.05 15.42
C ILE A 140 -8.03 10.35 15.19
N ASP A 141 -8.61 11.50 15.52
CA ASP A 141 -7.96 12.79 15.25
C ASP A 141 -6.74 13.07 16.14
N ASP A 142 -6.49 12.24 17.13
CA ASP A 142 -5.29 12.27 17.97
C ASP A 142 -4.49 10.98 17.73
N GLU A 143 -3.30 11.10 17.13
CA GLU A 143 -2.42 9.96 16.82
C GLU A 143 -2.11 9.10 18.04
N SER A 144 -2.07 9.69 19.24
CA SER A 144 -1.78 8.94 20.46
C SER A 144 -2.82 7.87 20.76
N ASN A 145 -4.01 7.97 20.15
CA ASN A 145 -5.08 6.98 20.27
C ASN A 145 -4.99 5.86 19.23
N TRP A 146 -4.15 5.99 18.22
CA TRP A 146 -4.06 4.99 17.15
C TRP A 146 -3.58 3.64 17.69
N LEU A 147 -4.24 2.58 17.26
CA LEU A 147 -3.93 1.21 17.63
C LEU A 147 -2.98 0.53 16.66
N GLY A 148 -2.70 1.16 15.54
CA GLY A 148 -1.86 0.63 14.47
C GLY A 148 -0.77 1.61 14.05
N GLN A 149 0.17 1.10 13.25
CA GLN A 149 1.38 1.83 12.85
C GLN A 149 1.16 2.82 11.70
N ASN A 150 0.06 2.68 10.95
CA ASN A 150 -0.24 3.48 9.77
C ASN A 150 0.93 3.52 8.76
N LEU A 151 1.54 2.38 8.49
CA LEU A 151 2.68 2.33 7.57
C LEU A 151 2.29 2.74 6.15
N LEU A 152 1.08 2.43 5.69
CA LEU A 152 0.64 2.84 4.35
C LEU A 152 0.53 4.36 4.25
N GLY A 153 -0.02 5.01 5.26
CA GLY A 153 -0.05 6.48 5.30
C GLY A 153 1.35 7.09 5.22
N LYS A 154 2.30 6.52 5.97
CA LYS A 154 3.70 6.97 5.94
C LYS A 154 4.34 6.76 4.56
N VAL A 155 4.06 5.63 3.91
CA VAL A 155 4.53 5.36 2.55
C VAL A 155 3.98 6.41 1.58
N LEU A 156 2.69 6.70 1.66
CA LEU A 156 2.05 7.69 0.76
C LEU A 156 2.61 9.09 0.97
N ASP A 157 2.86 9.48 2.21
CA ASP A 157 3.52 10.76 2.52
C ASP A 157 4.92 10.82 1.89
N GLU A 158 5.69 9.75 2.00
CA GLU A 158 7.03 9.68 1.41
C GLU A 158 6.99 9.68 -0.11
N VAL A 159 6.08 8.93 -0.74
CA VAL A 159 5.89 8.92 -2.20
C VAL A 159 5.57 10.33 -2.70
N ARG A 160 4.63 10.98 -2.05
CA ARG A 160 4.26 12.37 -2.39
C ARG A 160 5.47 13.30 -2.33
N GLU A 161 6.25 13.24 -1.28
CA GLU A 161 7.42 14.07 -1.09
C GLU A 161 8.49 13.79 -2.16
N ARG A 162 8.75 12.53 -2.45
CA ARG A 162 9.72 12.14 -3.49
C ARG A 162 9.31 12.61 -4.87
N ILE A 163 8.03 12.50 -5.21
CA ILE A 163 7.52 12.95 -6.51
C ILE A 163 7.61 14.48 -6.64
N LYS A 164 7.29 15.22 -5.56
CA LYS A 164 7.40 16.69 -5.55
C LYS A 164 8.83 17.16 -5.77
N ASN A 165 9.81 16.40 -5.34
CA ASN A 165 11.23 16.77 -5.39
C ASN A 165 11.96 16.27 -6.64
N THR A 166 11.24 15.72 -7.62
CA THR A 166 11.85 15.28 -8.89
C THR A 166 11.63 16.27 -10.02
#